data_3d9fb282a8dc829be8cee7d8c5083497
#
_entry.id   3d9fb282a8dc829be8cee7d8c5083497
#
_cell.length_a   1.000
_cell.length_b   1.000
_cell.length_c   1.000
_cell.angle_alpha   90.00
_cell.angle_beta   90.00
_cell.angle_gamma   90.00
#
_symmetry.space_group_name_H-M   'P 1'
#
loop_
_entity.id
_entity.type
_entity.pdbx_description
1 polymer ?
#
loop_
_entity_poly.entity_id
_entity_poly.type
_entity_poly.pdbx_seq_one_letter_code
_entity_poly.pdbx_strand_id
1 'polypeptide(L)'
;LAEKNPLYGRATGIFKMKEMGFYDAAKFFTAYSERDKVLAYSVLGGIPHYLRQWNPKLTIEENIKQNILTKGCVLYSEVDFLLHQELRETPVYNSIIEAVALGNTTLNNISQKSLIEDTSKTSVYLKNLIELGIVEREFSVDAKIKEQANGNRGTYKLTDNFFRFWYAFGFANFSQLEDGDVDGVYEYIVKPVHVFGC
;
A
#
# COMPACT_ATOMS: atom_id res chain seq x y z
N LEU A 1 -2.64 2.30 21.80
CA LEU A 1 -1.66 1.32 22.32
C LEU A 1 -2.42 0.17 22.97
N ALA A 2 -2.19 -1.07 22.52
CA ALA A 2 -2.79 -2.26 23.13
C ALA A 2 -2.17 -2.48 24.55
N GLU A 3 -2.93 -3.13 25.46
CA GLU A 3 -2.49 -3.41 26.85
C GLU A 3 -1.15 -4.13 26.93
N LYS A 4 -0.79 -4.89 25.89
CA LYS A 4 0.51 -5.62 25.81
C LYS A 4 1.70 -4.72 25.41
N ASN A 5 1.46 -3.46 25.06
CA ASN A 5 2.54 -2.55 24.68
C ASN A 5 3.24 -2.02 25.95
N PRO A 6 4.59 -2.09 26.06
CA PRO A 6 5.33 -1.59 27.24
C PRO A 6 5.08 -0.12 27.56
N LEU A 7 4.59 0.67 26.62
CA LEU A 7 4.23 2.08 26.78
C LEU A 7 2.77 2.29 27.21
N TYR A 8 1.98 1.22 27.35
CA TYR A 8 0.58 1.34 27.80
C TYR A 8 0.54 1.96 29.21
N GLY A 9 -0.26 3.00 29.36
CA GLY A 9 -0.40 3.73 30.63
C GLY A 9 0.77 4.64 31.02
N ARG A 10 1.88 4.67 30.24
CA ARG A 10 3.04 5.53 30.48
C ARG A 10 3.14 6.72 29.53
N ALA A 11 2.36 6.71 28.45
CA ALA A 11 2.35 7.81 27.50
C ALA A 11 1.53 8.98 28.03
N THR A 12 2.11 10.17 28.06
CA THR A 12 1.45 11.43 28.43
C THR A 12 0.62 12.02 27.27
N GLY A 13 0.84 11.53 26.05
CA GLY A 13 0.09 11.86 24.84
C GLY A 13 0.40 10.88 23.74
N ILE A 14 -0.60 10.58 22.90
CA ILE A 14 -0.47 9.74 21.72
C ILE A 14 -0.85 10.59 20.52
N PHE A 15 0.11 10.82 19.62
CA PHE A 15 -0.10 11.54 18.39
C PHE A 15 0.02 10.58 17.21
N LYS A 16 -1.06 10.41 16.44
CA LYS A 16 -0.99 9.71 15.15
C LYS A 16 -0.41 10.68 14.12
N MET A 17 0.83 10.49 13.75
CA MET A 17 1.44 11.28 12.67
C MET A 17 0.81 10.86 11.35
N LYS A 18 0.41 11.85 10.56
CA LYS A 18 -0.06 11.65 9.19
C LYS A 18 1.14 11.59 8.25
N GLU A 19 0.94 10.98 7.09
CA GLU A 19 1.90 11.06 5.99
C GLU A 19 2.15 12.51 5.58
N MET A 20 3.35 12.76 5.07
CA MET A 20 3.67 14.05 4.44
C MET A 20 2.83 14.22 3.18
N GLY A 21 2.29 15.42 2.99
CA GLY A 21 1.69 15.80 1.71
C GLY A 21 2.73 15.88 0.60
N PHE A 22 2.28 15.90 -0.65
CA PHE A 22 3.14 15.96 -1.83
C PHE A 22 4.23 17.03 -1.76
N TYR A 23 3.88 18.26 -1.37
CA TYR A 23 4.85 19.37 -1.32
C TYR A 23 5.98 19.17 -0.30
N ASP A 24 5.71 18.48 0.80
CA ASP A 24 6.75 18.19 1.80
C ASP A 24 7.58 16.97 1.39
N ALA A 25 6.96 15.93 0.85
CA ALA A 25 7.66 14.77 0.31
C ALA A 25 8.56 15.14 -0.88
N ALA A 26 8.14 16.04 -1.76
CA ALA A 26 8.91 16.52 -2.90
C ALA A 26 10.24 17.18 -2.51
N LYS A 27 10.38 17.66 -1.28
CA LYS A 27 11.64 18.21 -0.76
C LYS A 27 12.75 17.16 -0.62
N PHE A 28 12.42 15.88 -0.58
CA PHE A 28 13.40 14.78 -0.62
C PHE A 28 14.02 14.59 -2.00
N PHE A 29 13.40 15.13 -3.05
CA PHE A 29 13.72 14.90 -4.45
C PHE A 29 14.03 16.21 -5.18
N THR A 30 14.83 17.09 -4.59
CA THR A 30 15.06 18.45 -5.09
C THR A 30 15.68 18.48 -6.50
N ALA A 31 16.44 17.45 -6.88
CA ALA A 31 17.07 17.34 -8.19
C ALA A 31 16.15 16.83 -9.31
N TYR A 32 14.97 16.30 -8.95
CA TYR A 32 14.03 15.74 -9.90
C TYR A 32 13.20 16.83 -10.60
N SER A 33 12.78 16.53 -11.83
CA SER A 33 11.75 17.31 -12.52
C SER A 33 10.41 17.22 -11.76
N GLU A 34 9.50 18.15 -11.99
CA GLU A 34 8.18 18.10 -11.32
C GLU A 34 7.42 16.81 -11.65
N ARG A 35 7.56 16.31 -12.89
CA ARG A 35 7.00 15.02 -13.30
C ARG A 35 7.58 13.86 -12.46
N ASP A 36 8.90 13.81 -12.31
CA ASP A 36 9.55 12.74 -11.57
C ASP A 36 9.24 12.81 -10.07
N LYS A 37 9.07 14.01 -9.50
CA LYS A 37 8.59 14.18 -8.13
C LYS A 37 7.18 13.59 -7.95
N VAL A 38 6.28 13.84 -8.90
CA VAL A 38 4.94 13.24 -8.87
C VAL A 38 5.02 11.72 -8.98
N LEU A 39 5.85 11.19 -9.88
CA LEU A 39 6.06 9.75 -10.02
C LEU A 39 6.63 9.12 -8.75
N ALA A 40 7.69 9.69 -8.17
CA ALA A 40 8.27 9.20 -6.91
C ALA A 40 7.22 9.20 -5.78
N TYR A 41 6.43 10.25 -5.66
CA TYR A 41 5.37 10.34 -4.65
C TYR A 41 4.24 9.33 -4.91
N SER A 42 3.87 9.09 -6.16
CA SER A 42 2.85 8.09 -6.51
C SER A 42 3.26 6.65 -6.14
N VAL A 43 4.56 6.39 -6.11
CA VAL A 43 5.14 5.09 -5.71
C VAL A 43 5.31 5.00 -4.20
N LEU A 44 5.89 6.01 -3.55
CA LEU A 44 6.33 5.95 -2.15
C LEU A 44 5.33 6.52 -1.15
N GLY A 45 4.41 7.38 -1.61
CA GLY A 45 3.58 8.17 -0.70
C GLY A 45 4.40 9.19 0.09
N GLY A 46 3.91 9.54 1.28
CA GLY A 46 4.50 10.56 2.15
C GLY A 46 5.17 10.01 3.42
N ILE A 47 5.44 8.72 3.51
CA ILE A 47 6.07 8.13 4.70
C ILE A 47 7.59 8.39 4.68
N PRO A 48 8.15 9.13 5.67
CA PRO A 48 9.58 9.48 5.66
C PRO A 48 10.53 8.30 5.60
N HIS A 49 10.13 7.16 6.15
CA HIS A 49 10.94 5.93 6.08
C HIS A 49 11.14 5.49 4.63
N TYR A 50 10.10 5.48 3.80
CA TYR A 50 10.17 5.11 2.39
C TYR A 50 10.92 6.15 1.57
N LEU A 51 10.65 7.44 1.81
CA LEU A 51 11.33 8.54 1.11
C LEU A 51 12.86 8.51 1.29
N ARG A 52 13.34 8.08 2.45
CA ARG A 52 14.78 7.95 2.74
C ARG A 52 15.46 6.80 2.02
N GLN A 53 14.71 5.77 1.62
CA GLN A 53 15.27 4.65 0.84
C GLN A 53 15.51 5.01 -0.62
N TRP A 54 14.98 6.15 -1.05
CA TRP A 54 15.09 6.62 -2.43
C TRP A 54 16.36 7.43 -2.62
N ASN A 55 17.13 7.09 -3.65
CA ASN A 55 18.35 7.84 -3.99
C ASN A 55 18.03 8.93 -5.04
N PRO A 56 18.07 10.22 -4.69
CA PRO A 56 17.72 11.30 -5.60
C PRO A 56 18.72 11.50 -6.75
N LYS A 57 19.85 10.77 -6.77
CA LYS A 57 20.84 10.78 -7.87
C LYS A 57 20.54 9.75 -8.94
N LEU A 58 19.68 8.79 -8.66
CA LEU A 58 19.25 7.75 -9.58
C LEU A 58 17.95 8.17 -10.28
N THR A 59 17.69 7.62 -11.46
CA THR A 59 16.42 7.77 -12.15
C THR A 59 15.29 7.07 -11.37
N ILE A 60 14.02 7.34 -11.74
CA ILE A 60 12.86 6.62 -11.19
C ILE A 60 12.99 5.12 -11.42
N GLU A 61 13.37 4.72 -12.65
CA GLU A 61 13.58 3.32 -13.01
C GLU A 61 14.63 2.65 -12.13
N GLU A 62 15.82 3.24 -12.03
CA GLU A 62 16.90 2.69 -11.21
C GLU A 62 16.49 2.55 -9.74
N ASN A 63 15.79 3.54 -9.19
CA ASN A 63 15.29 3.47 -7.83
C ASN A 63 14.26 2.35 -7.63
N ILE A 64 13.28 2.22 -8.53
CA ILE A 64 12.29 1.15 -8.44
C ILE A 64 12.98 -0.22 -8.48
N LYS A 65 13.88 -0.42 -9.45
CA LYS A 65 14.61 -1.69 -9.58
C LYS A 65 15.47 -2.00 -8.36
N GLN A 66 16.31 -1.05 -7.93
CA GLN A 66 17.31 -1.30 -6.89
C GLN A 66 16.76 -1.23 -5.47
N ASN A 67 15.83 -0.31 -5.20
CA ASN A 67 15.39 0.01 -3.84
C ASN A 67 14.01 -0.58 -3.48
N ILE A 68 13.25 -1.11 -4.47
CA ILE A 68 11.95 -1.75 -4.23
C ILE A 68 11.94 -3.20 -4.70
N LEU A 69 12.29 -3.47 -5.97
CA LEU A 69 12.09 -4.78 -6.59
C LEU A 69 13.24 -5.76 -6.34
N THR A 70 14.42 -5.29 -5.95
CA THR A 70 15.57 -6.16 -5.69
C THR A 70 15.47 -6.82 -4.32
N LYS A 71 15.52 -8.16 -4.29
CA LYS A 71 15.55 -8.94 -3.07
C LYS A 71 16.66 -8.47 -2.13
N GLY A 72 16.32 -8.29 -0.86
CA GLY A 72 17.24 -7.87 0.19
C GLY A 72 17.36 -6.36 0.39
N CYS A 73 16.76 -5.53 -0.46
CA CYS A 73 16.62 -4.11 -0.14
C CYS A 73 15.53 -3.90 0.93
N VAL A 74 15.60 -2.75 1.63
CA VAL A 74 14.72 -2.48 2.77
C VAL A 74 13.24 -2.53 2.37
N LEU A 75 12.87 -1.89 1.27
CA LEU A 75 11.48 -1.79 0.84
C LEU A 75 10.91 -3.11 0.31
N TYR A 76 11.75 -4.03 -0.18
CA TYR A 76 11.31 -5.35 -0.63
C TYR A 76 10.62 -6.15 0.48
N SER A 77 11.15 -6.07 1.70
CA SER A 77 10.67 -6.84 2.85
C SER A 77 9.74 -6.04 3.77
N GLU A 78 9.59 -4.74 3.54
CA GLU A 78 8.92 -3.82 4.46
C GLU A 78 7.45 -4.18 4.69
N VAL A 79 6.71 -4.45 3.62
CA VAL A 79 5.27 -4.75 3.71
C VAL A 79 5.04 -6.05 4.46
N ASP A 80 5.81 -7.09 4.13
CA ASP A 80 5.72 -8.39 4.79
C ASP A 80 6.06 -8.28 6.29
N PHE A 81 7.10 -7.54 6.62
CA PHE A 81 7.50 -7.27 8.00
C PHE A 81 6.39 -6.56 8.78
N LEU A 82 5.79 -5.50 8.23
CA LEU A 82 4.71 -4.76 8.88
C LEU A 82 3.48 -5.62 9.12
N LEU A 83 3.07 -6.42 8.14
CA LEU A 83 1.90 -7.29 8.28
C LEU A 83 2.12 -8.38 9.32
N HIS A 84 3.30 -9.00 9.36
CA HIS A 84 3.60 -10.04 10.36
C HIS A 84 3.63 -9.51 11.80
N GLN A 85 3.93 -8.24 12.00
CA GLN A 85 3.89 -7.62 13.33
C GLN A 85 2.46 -7.46 13.86
N GLU A 86 1.51 -7.18 13.00
CA GLU A 86 0.15 -6.78 13.38
C GLU A 86 -0.89 -7.90 13.16
N LEU A 87 -0.63 -8.84 12.25
CA LEU A 87 -1.61 -9.82 11.78
C LEU A 87 -1.08 -11.26 11.88
N ARG A 88 -1.97 -12.19 12.24
CA ARG A 88 -1.61 -13.61 12.40
C ARG A 88 -1.80 -14.43 11.11
N GLU A 89 -2.84 -14.14 10.34
CA GLU A 89 -3.21 -14.87 9.12
C GLU A 89 -2.76 -14.11 7.88
N THR A 90 -1.47 -13.77 7.81
CA THR A 90 -0.90 -12.92 6.75
C THR A 90 -1.21 -13.38 5.32
N PRO A 91 -1.26 -14.67 4.95
CA PRO A 91 -1.63 -15.08 3.60
C PRO A 91 -3.03 -14.62 3.17
N VAL A 92 -4.01 -14.67 4.08
CA VAL A 92 -5.38 -14.21 3.79
C VAL A 92 -5.43 -12.70 3.64
N TYR A 93 -4.74 -11.98 4.51
CA TYR A 93 -4.65 -10.51 4.40
C TYR A 93 -3.93 -10.09 3.12
N ASN A 94 -2.86 -10.78 2.73
CA ASN A 94 -2.14 -10.52 1.48
C ASN A 94 -3.07 -10.64 0.27
N SER A 95 -3.90 -11.70 0.17
CA SER A 95 -4.83 -11.86 -0.95
C SER A 95 -5.91 -10.78 -0.99
N ILE A 96 -6.37 -10.29 0.16
CA ILE A 96 -7.34 -9.19 0.25
C ILE A 96 -6.69 -7.87 -0.18
N ILE A 97 -5.50 -7.56 0.33
CA ILE A 97 -4.80 -6.31 0.00
C ILE A 97 -4.43 -6.30 -1.49
N GLU A 98 -3.96 -7.41 -2.03
CA GLU A 98 -3.71 -7.58 -3.47
C GLU A 98 -4.98 -7.34 -4.30
N ALA A 99 -6.10 -7.92 -3.92
CA ALA A 99 -7.36 -7.71 -4.61
C ALA A 99 -7.74 -6.21 -4.65
N VAL A 100 -7.58 -5.49 -3.54
CA VAL A 100 -7.84 -4.04 -3.49
C VAL A 100 -6.83 -3.26 -4.34
N ALA A 101 -5.55 -3.60 -4.28
CA ALA A 101 -4.49 -2.97 -5.09
C ALA A 101 -4.74 -3.11 -6.59
N LEU A 102 -5.29 -4.26 -7.01
CA LEU A 102 -5.65 -4.55 -8.40
C LEU A 102 -7.01 -3.95 -8.82
N GLY A 103 -7.60 -3.06 -8.01
CA GLY A 103 -8.78 -2.29 -8.35
C GLY A 103 -10.12 -2.95 -8.00
N ASN A 104 -10.13 -4.03 -7.23
CA ASN A 104 -11.38 -4.58 -6.69
C ASN A 104 -11.81 -3.75 -5.48
N THR A 105 -12.83 -2.92 -5.65
CA THR A 105 -13.23 -1.92 -4.64
C THR A 105 -14.48 -2.29 -3.87
N THR A 106 -15.25 -3.28 -4.30
CA THR A 106 -16.47 -3.73 -3.60
C THR A 106 -16.21 -4.99 -2.78
N LEU A 107 -16.95 -5.17 -1.67
CA LEU A 107 -16.84 -6.36 -0.82
C LEU A 107 -16.94 -7.67 -1.61
N ASN A 108 -17.89 -7.76 -2.55
CA ASN A 108 -18.10 -8.96 -3.35
C ASN A 108 -16.91 -9.24 -4.29
N ASN A 109 -16.42 -8.21 -4.99
CA ASN A 109 -15.29 -8.37 -5.92
C ASN A 109 -14.01 -8.74 -5.16
N ILE A 110 -13.77 -8.13 -3.99
CA ILE A 110 -12.63 -8.45 -3.13
C ILE A 110 -12.74 -9.92 -2.67
N SER A 111 -13.90 -10.36 -2.18
CA SER A 111 -14.12 -11.73 -1.73
C SER A 111 -13.85 -12.74 -2.85
N GLN A 112 -14.40 -12.51 -4.04
CA GLN A 112 -14.18 -13.37 -5.21
C GLN A 112 -12.70 -13.40 -5.63
N LYS A 113 -12.05 -12.25 -5.73
CA LYS A 113 -10.64 -12.16 -6.14
C LYS A 113 -9.70 -12.80 -5.12
N SER A 114 -10.01 -12.69 -3.83
CA SER A 114 -9.23 -13.30 -2.73
C SER A 114 -9.55 -14.77 -2.50
N LEU A 115 -10.44 -15.38 -3.31
CA LEU A 115 -10.88 -16.77 -3.17
C LEU A 115 -11.49 -17.09 -1.80
N ILE A 116 -12.11 -16.10 -1.16
CA ILE A 116 -12.83 -16.28 0.11
C ILE A 116 -14.30 -16.44 -0.22
N GLU A 117 -14.85 -17.64 0.00
CA GLU A 117 -16.24 -17.95 -0.33
C GLU A 117 -17.27 -17.13 0.47
N ASP A 118 -16.96 -16.84 1.74
CA ASP A 118 -17.84 -16.14 2.65
C ASP A 118 -17.49 -14.64 2.74
N THR A 119 -18.35 -13.79 2.17
CA THR A 119 -18.22 -12.33 2.23
C THR A 119 -18.25 -11.79 3.66
N SER A 120 -18.90 -12.51 4.60
CA SER A 120 -18.91 -12.10 6.02
C SER A 120 -17.50 -12.17 6.61
N LYS A 121 -16.72 -13.21 6.26
CA LYS A 121 -15.31 -13.32 6.66
C LYS A 121 -14.47 -12.22 6.04
N THR A 122 -14.63 -11.97 4.74
CA THR A 122 -13.95 -10.87 4.05
C THR A 122 -14.22 -9.54 4.74
N SER A 123 -15.46 -9.29 5.16
CA SER A 123 -15.84 -8.07 5.89
C SER A 123 -15.09 -7.92 7.22
N VAL A 124 -14.87 -9.01 7.95
CA VAL A 124 -14.10 -8.99 9.20
C VAL A 124 -12.63 -8.64 8.93
N TYR A 125 -12.01 -9.27 7.93
CA TYR A 125 -10.63 -8.95 7.55
C TYR A 125 -10.46 -7.50 7.09
N LEU A 126 -11.39 -6.99 6.26
CA LEU A 126 -11.39 -5.59 5.84
C LEU A 126 -11.57 -4.63 7.02
N LYS A 127 -12.40 -4.97 8.01
CA LYS A 127 -12.54 -4.18 9.22
C LYS A 127 -11.21 -4.07 9.97
N ASN A 128 -10.50 -5.17 10.15
CA ASN A 128 -9.20 -5.17 10.80
C ASN A 128 -8.18 -4.31 10.02
N LEU A 129 -8.16 -4.40 8.68
CA LEU A 129 -7.29 -3.57 7.84
C LEU A 129 -7.63 -2.08 7.92
N ILE A 130 -8.92 -1.74 8.12
CA ILE A 130 -9.35 -0.35 8.35
C ILE A 130 -8.89 0.13 9.73
N GLU A 131 -9.01 -0.70 10.77
CA GLU A 131 -8.54 -0.36 12.13
C GLU A 131 -7.02 -0.13 12.16
N LEU A 132 -6.26 -0.90 11.37
CA LEU A 132 -4.81 -0.70 11.19
C LEU A 132 -4.48 0.50 10.29
N GLY A 133 -5.46 1.06 9.59
CA GLY A 133 -5.27 2.18 8.67
C GLY A 133 -4.59 1.79 7.35
N ILE A 134 -4.60 0.52 6.96
CA ILE A 134 -4.06 0.02 5.67
C ILE A 134 -5.08 0.22 4.55
N VAL A 135 -6.35 0.02 4.88
CA VAL A 135 -7.48 0.21 3.97
C VAL A 135 -8.38 1.31 4.52
N GLU A 136 -8.96 2.10 3.67
CA GLU A 136 -10.07 2.98 4.02
C GLU A 136 -11.31 2.64 3.20
N ARG A 137 -12.46 3.03 3.75
CA ARG A 137 -13.74 2.85 3.11
C ARG A 137 -14.33 4.19 2.73
N GLU A 138 -14.60 4.39 1.46
CA GLU A 138 -15.24 5.59 0.93
C GLU A 138 -16.69 5.34 0.57
N PHE A 139 -17.51 6.37 0.77
CA PHE A 139 -18.91 6.37 0.36
C PHE A 139 -19.12 7.46 -0.67
N SER A 140 -20.04 7.23 -1.61
CA SER A 140 -20.45 8.27 -2.55
C SER A 140 -20.96 9.50 -1.75
N VAL A 141 -20.64 10.70 -2.24
CA VAL A 141 -21.10 11.97 -1.65
C VAL A 141 -22.63 12.03 -1.55
N ASP A 142 -23.34 11.37 -2.47
CA ASP A 142 -24.79 11.30 -2.49
C ASP A 142 -25.39 10.19 -1.60
N ALA A 143 -24.54 9.39 -0.95
CA ALA A 143 -25.01 8.30 -0.08
C ALA A 143 -25.69 8.88 1.17
N LYS A 144 -26.97 8.55 1.35
CA LYS A 144 -27.72 8.94 2.55
C LYS A 144 -27.08 8.30 3.80
N ILE A 145 -27.12 9.01 4.94
CA ILE A 145 -26.56 8.55 6.23
C ILE A 145 -27.01 7.11 6.58
N LYS A 146 -28.26 6.75 6.27
CA LYS A 146 -28.77 5.40 6.46
C LYS A 146 -28.12 4.34 5.57
N GLU A 147 -27.65 4.72 4.37
CA GLU A 147 -26.96 3.81 3.45
C GLU A 147 -25.51 3.62 3.85
N GLN A 148 -24.89 4.62 4.45
CA GLN A 148 -23.57 4.53 5.07
C GLN A 148 -23.58 3.55 6.26
N ALA A 149 -24.64 3.56 7.05
CA ALA A 149 -24.83 2.65 8.19
C ALA A 149 -25.07 1.19 7.76
N ASN A 150 -25.75 0.96 6.62
CA ASN A 150 -26.08 -0.40 6.12
C ASN A 150 -24.92 -1.13 5.41
N GLY A 151 -23.73 -0.56 5.37
CA GLY A 151 -22.52 -1.30 5.08
C GLY A 151 -22.31 -1.84 3.65
N ASN A 152 -23.29 -1.75 2.74
CA ASN A 152 -23.21 -2.47 1.45
C ASN A 152 -22.78 -1.62 0.22
N ARG A 153 -22.64 -0.31 0.36
CA ARG A 153 -22.38 0.60 -0.78
C ARG A 153 -21.07 1.39 -0.74
N GLY A 154 -20.18 1.12 0.20
CA GLY A 154 -18.86 1.77 0.24
C GLY A 154 -17.85 1.03 -0.64
N THR A 155 -16.88 1.79 -1.16
CA THR A 155 -15.72 1.25 -1.86
C THR A 155 -14.50 1.23 -0.95
N TYR A 156 -13.68 0.22 -1.10
CA TYR A 156 -12.44 0.05 -0.35
C TYR A 156 -11.26 0.47 -1.20
N LYS A 157 -10.30 1.18 -0.60
CA LYS A 157 -9.03 1.53 -1.24
C LYS A 157 -7.88 1.45 -0.23
N LEU A 158 -6.67 1.24 -0.74
CA LEU A 158 -5.46 1.32 0.08
C LEU A 158 -5.14 2.78 0.40
N THR A 159 -4.78 3.03 1.64
CA THR A 159 -4.40 4.37 2.13
C THR A 159 -2.98 4.74 1.73
N ASP A 160 -2.08 3.76 1.68
CA ASP A 160 -0.64 3.92 1.45
C ASP A 160 -0.31 3.66 -0.03
N ASN A 161 0.36 4.61 -0.68
CA ASN A 161 0.77 4.49 -2.08
C ASN A 161 1.82 3.39 -2.28
N PHE A 162 2.75 3.22 -1.33
CA PHE A 162 3.77 2.18 -1.43
C PHE A 162 3.14 0.79 -1.32
N PHE A 163 2.20 0.57 -0.40
CA PHE A 163 1.43 -0.69 -0.35
C PHE A 163 0.72 -0.96 -1.67
N ARG A 164 0.07 0.06 -2.24
CA ARG A 164 -0.60 -0.06 -3.55
C ARG A 164 0.38 -0.46 -4.64
N PHE A 165 1.52 0.22 -4.73
CA PHE A 165 2.57 -0.09 -5.70
C PHE A 165 3.11 -1.51 -5.49
N TRP A 166 3.47 -1.87 -4.26
CA TRP A 166 4.04 -3.17 -3.95
C TRP A 166 3.11 -4.33 -4.31
N TYR A 167 1.84 -4.27 -3.90
CA TYR A 167 0.88 -5.34 -4.19
C TYR A 167 0.51 -5.41 -5.67
N ALA A 168 0.41 -4.30 -6.36
CA ALA A 168 0.09 -4.29 -7.78
C ALA A 168 1.24 -4.82 -8.66
N PHE A 169 2.49 -4.59 -8.26
CA PHE A 169 3.65 -4.84 -9.12
C PHE A 169 4.67 -5.81 -8.51
N GLY A 170 5.02 -5.68 -7.26
CA GLY A 170 6.00 -6.51 -6.56
C GLY A 170 5.40 -7.85 -6.15
N PHE A 171 4.38 -7.82 -5.30
CA PHE A 171 3.75 -9.02 -4.75
C PHE A 171 3.11 -9.91 -5.82
N ALA A 172 2.40 -9.33 -6.77
CA ALA A 172 1.80 -10.05 -7.90
C ALA A 172 2.83 -10.80 -8.77
N ASN A 173 4.10 -10.38 -8.73
CA ASN A 173 5.20 -10.97 -9.50
C ASN A 173 6.32 -11.51 -8.60
N PHE A 174 5.97 -11.85 -7.36
CA PHE A 174 6.94 -12.22 -6.33
C PHE A 174 7.86 -13.37 -6.76
N SER A 175 7.32 -14.39 -7.42
CA SER A 175 8.13 -15.54 -7.91
C SER A 175 9.22 -15.09 -8.89
N GLN A 176 8.90 -14.21 -9.84
CA GLN A 176 9.88 -13.68 -10.79
C GLN A 176 10.97 -12.87 -10.09
N LEU A 177 10.58 -12.07 -9.10
CA LEU A 177 11.53 -11.28 -8.30
C LEU A 177 12.44 -12.15 -7.43
N GLU A 178 11.91 -13.26 -6.87
CA GLU A 178 12.70 -14.24 -6.14
C GLU A 178 13.74 -14.96 -7.04
N ASP A 179 13.40 -15.15 -8.32
CA ASP A 179 14.30 -15.70 -9.35
C ASP A 179 15.30 -14.64 -9.89
N GLY A 180 15.17 -13.37 -9.46
CA GLY A 180 16.06 -12.27 -9.82
C GLY A 180 15.68 -11.54 -11.12
N ASP A 181 14.51 -11.81 -11.72
CA ASP A 181 14.05 -11.15 -12.95
C ASP A 181 13.44 -9.76 -12.68
N VAL A 182 14.23 -8.90 -12.09
CA VAL A 182 13.83 -7.50 -11.78
C VAL A 182 13.58 -6.70 -13.06
N ASP A 183 14.41 -6.90 -14.09
CA ASP A 183 14.29 -6.20 -15.36
C ASP A 183 13.02 -6.61 -16.12
N GLY A 184 12.68 -7.90 -16.14
CA GLY A 184 11.45 -8.38 -16.76
C GLY A 184 10.21 -7.79 -16.07
N VAL A 185 10.15 -7.84 -14.75
CA VAL A 185 9.05 -7.25 -13.98
C VAL A 185 8.92 -5.74 -14.25
N TYR A 186 10.02 -5.02 -14.29
CA TYR A 186 9.98 -3.59 -14.56
C TYR A 186 9.49 -3.28 -15.98
N GLU A 187 10.08 -3.88 -17.00
CA GLU A 187 9.79 -3.58 -18.41
C GLU A 187 8.35 -3.96 -18.81
N TYR A 188 7.85 -5.11 -18.35
CA TYR A 188 6.54 -5.60 -18.78
C TYR A 188 5.38 -5.11 -17.92
N ILE A 189 5.63 -4.69 -16.69
CA ILE A 189 4.57 -4.42 -15.71
C ILE A 189 4.57 -2.97 -15.24
N VAL A 190 5.71 -2.46 -14.83
CA VAL A 190 5.82 -1.12 -14.24
C VAL A 190 5.89 -0.02 -15.30
N LYS A 191 6.70 -0.22 -16.33
CA LYS A 191 6.94 0.78 -17.38
C LYS A 191 5.66 1.16 -18.18
N PRO A 192 4.78 0.22 -18.55
CA PRO A 192 3.52 0.57 -19.23
C PRO A 192 2.64 1.51 -18.41
N VAL A 193 2.63 1.38 -17.09
CA VAL A 193 1.81 2.23 -16.20
C VAL A 193 2.37 3.65 -16.14
N HIS A 194 3.68 3.83 -16.23
CA HIS A 194 4.33 5.15 -16.30
C HIS A 194 3.97 5.92 -17.58
N VAL A 195 3.61 5.21 -18.65
CA VAL A 195 3.25 5.81 -19.95
C VAL A 195 1.76 6.18 -20.00
N PHE A 196 0.91 5.42 -19.29
CA PHE A 196 -0.55 5.58 -19.32
C PHE A 196 -1.12 6.33 -18.11
N GLY A 197 -0.31 6.66 -17.13
CA GLY A 197 -0.70 7.36 -15.89
C GLY A 197 -0.59 8.89 -15.97
N CYS A 198 -0.70 9.46 -17.16
CA CYS A 198 -0.77 10.92 -17.37
C CYS A 198 -2.15 11.31 -17.83
#